data_d99e9594784f3bdd2e22affaa5e47f5d
#
_entry.id   d99e9594784f3bdd2e22affaa5e47f5d
#
_cell.length_a   1.000
_cell.length_b   1.000
_cell.length_c   1.000
_cell.angle_alpha   90.00
_cell.angle_beta   90.00
_cell.angle_gamma   90.00
#
_symmetry.space_group_name_H-M   'P 1'
#
loop_
_entity.id
_entity.type
_entity.pdbx_description
1 polymer ?
#
loop_
_entity_poly.entity_id
_entity_poly.type
_entity_poly.pdbx_seq_one_letter_code
_entity_poly.pdbx_strand_id
1 'polypeptide(L)'
;MVQFETIEKERRDYGNFPGEKFVEVSRNKAIQDDGSENSFIQIATGYYNEDEPQYKKRFTVPTDDKAVEHIVEELPKMLEKEKNAQEE
;
A
#
# COMPACT_ATOMS: atom_id res chain seq x y z
N MET A 1 -7.81 24.21 0.93
CA MET A 1 -8.09 22.76 1.05
C MET A 1 -7.07 21.96 0.24
N VAL A 2 -6.47 20.94 0.85
CA VAL A 2 -5.47 20.10 0.15
C VAL A 2 -6.17 19.17 -0.83
N GLN A 3 -5.66 19.08 -2.05
CA GLN A 3 -6.16 18.16 -3.04
C GLN A 3 -5.18 17.02 -3.21
N PHE A 4 -5.70 15.81 -3.40
CA PHE A 4 -4.88 14.61 -3.60
C PHE A 4 -5.12 14.05 -4.99
N GLU A 5 -4.04 13.73 -5.69
CA GLU A 5 -4.11 13.10 -7.01
C GLU A 5 -3.30 11.81 -7.01
N THR A 6 -3.88 10.76 -7.58
CA THR A 6 -3.14 9.52 -7.82
C THR A 6 -2.50 9.62 -9.19
N ILE A 7 -1.17 9.52 -9.23
CA ILE A 7 -0.41 9.60 -10.47
C ILE A 7 -0.39 8.23 -11.15
N GLU A 8 -0.18 7.19 -10.35
CA GLU A 8 -0.02 5.84 -10.86
C GLU A 8 -0.34 4.86 -9.74
N LYS A 9 -0.97 3.74 -10.07
CA LYS A 9 -1.26 2.71 -9.07
C LYS A 9 -1.16 1.32 -9.68
N GLU A 10 -0.72 0.38 -8.85
CA GLU A 10 -0.66 -1.03 -9.21
C GLU A 10 -1.37 -1.82 -8.14
N ARG A 11 -2.35 -2.60 -8.55
CA ARG A 11 -3.18 -3.41 -7.66
C ARG A 11 -2.97 -4.88 -7.95
N ARG A 12 -2.90 -5.68 -6.90
CA ARG A 12 -2.80 -7.14 -7.03
C ARG A 12 -3.78 -7.79 -6.07
N ASP A 13 -4.51 -8.78 -6.57
CA ASP A 13 -5.42 -9.56 -5.76
C ASP A 13 -4.65 -10.66 -5.03
N TYR A 14 -5.11 -11.00 -3.86
CA TYR A 14 -4.54 -12.10 -3.09
C TYR A 14 -5.64 -12.72 -2.23
N GLY A 15 -5.31 -13.82 -1.56
CA GLY A 15 -6.24 -14.53 -0.72
C GLY A 15 -6.46 -15.95 -1.22
N ASN A 16 -7.53 -16.57 -0.77
CA ASN A 16 -7.83 -17.96 -1.09
C ASN A 16 -8.47 -18.13 -2.48
N PHE A 17 -9.04 -17.06 -3.01
CA PHE A 17 -9.66 -17.07 -4.33
C PHE A 17 -9.50 -15.69 -4.98
N PRO A 18 -9.53 -15.62 -6.33
CA PRO A 18 -9.45 -14.34 -7.02
C PRO A 18 -10.64 -13.45 -6.65
N GLY A 19 -10.36 -12.17 -6.42
CA GLY A 19 -11.39 -11.21 -6.07
C GLY A 19 -11.77 -11.19 -4.60
N GLU A 20 -11.00 -11.87 -3.74
CA GLU A 20 -11.25 -11.83 -2.30
C GLU A 20 -10.71 -10.56 -1.67
N LYS A 21 -9.41 -10.33 -1.82
CA LYS A 21 -8.69 -9.21 -1.22
C LYS A 21 -7.73 -8.60 -2.21
N PHE A 22 -7.28 -7.39 -1.94
CA PHE A 22 -6.30 -6.74 -2.79
C PHE A 22 -5.29 -5.95 -1.97
N VAL A 23 -4.13 -5.73 -2.57
CA VAL A 23 -3.12 -4.80 -2.10
C VAL A 23 -2.81 -3.86 -3.26
N GLU A 24 -2.68 -2.58 -2.96
CA GLU A 24 -2.45 -1.56 -3.98
C GLU A 24 -1.30 -0.66 -3.55
N VAL A 25 -0.36 -0.44 -4.47
CA VAL A 25 0.74 0.49 -4.25
C VAL A 25 0.52 1.65 -5.22
N SER A 26 0.57 2.87 -4.73
CA SER A 26 0.30 4.04 -5.55
C SER A 26 1.30 5.16 -5.32
N ARG A 27 1.54 5.92 -6.40
CA ARG A 27 2.26 7.19 -6.34
C ARG A 27 1.22 8.29 -6.37
N ASN A 28 1.31 9.20 -5.42
CA ASN A 28 0.33 10.24 -5.27
C ASN A 28 1.02 11.58 -5.05
N LYS A 29 0.26 12.65 -5.20
CA LYS A 29 0.72 13.97 -4.81
C LYS A 29 -0.37 14.70 -4.07
N ALA A 30 0.06 15.53 -3.12
CA ALA A 30 -0.81 16.43 -2.39
C ALA A 30 -0.55 17.84 -2.90
N ILE A 31 -1.59 18.54 -3.29
CA ILE A 31 -1.51 19.91 -3.80
C ILE A 31 -2.06 20.85 -2.73
N GLN A 32 -1.22 21.74 -2.24
CA GLN A 32 -1.60 22.69 -1.21
C GLN A 32 -2.34 23.88 -1.82
N ASP A 33 -3.00 24.68 -0.98
CA ASP A 33 -3.73 25.87 -1.43
C ASP A 33 -2.83 26.90 -2.09
N ASP A 34 -1.56 26.94 -1.71
CA ASP A 34 -0.60 27.86 -2.31
C ASP A 34 0.02 27.35 -3.62
N GLY A 35 -0.42 26.18 -4.10
CA GLY A 35 0.07 25.58 -5.32
C GLY A 35 1.29 24.66 -5.15
N SER A 36 1.84 24.58 -3.94
CA SER A 36 2.97 23.69 -3.69
C SER A 36 2.51 22.24 -3.72
N GLU A 37 3.38 21.33 -4.12
CA GLU A 37 3.07 19.92 -4.26
C GLU A 37 4.06 19.06 -3.47
N ASN A 38 3.53 18.01 -2.84
CA ASN A 38 4.34 17.00 -2.17
C ASN A 38 3.97 15.62 -2.70
N SER A 39 4.98 14.85 -3.07
CA SER A 39 4.77 13.49 -3.57
C SER A 39 4.90 12.49 -2.43
N PHE A 40 4.10 11.44 -2.48
CA PHE A 40 4.19 10.36 -1.49
C PHE A 40 3.77 9.04 -2.11
N ILE A 41 4.24 7.96 -1.48
CA ILE A 41 3.88 6.60 -1.88
C ILE A 41 2.96 6.04 -0.81
N GLN A 42 1.89 5.40 -1.23
CA GLN A 42 0.92 4.85 -0.31
C GLN A 42 0.69 3.37 -0.62
N ILE A 43 0.56 2.58 0.44
CA ILE A 43 0.15 1.18 0.32
C ILE A 43 -1.23 1.07 0.96
N ALA A 44 -2.16 0.47 0.23
CA ALA A 44 -3.52 0.28 0.70
C ALA A 44 -3.89 -1.19 0.59
N THR A 45 -4.68 -1.67 1.52
CA THR A 45 -5.22 -3.01 1.47
C THR A 45 -6.74 -2.93 1.61
N GLY A 46 -7.41 -3.94 1.08
CA GLY A 46 -8.85 -3.97 1.16
C GLY A 46 -9.41 -5.31 0.69
N TYR A 47 -10.69 -5.31 0.46
CA TYR A 47 -11.41 -6.50 0.01
C TYR A 47 -12.46 -6.09 -1.02
N TYR A 48 -13.01 -7.06 -1.71
CA TYR A 48 -14.08 -6.80 -2.68
C TYR A 48 -15.43 -7.16 -2.07
N ASN A 49 -16.38 -6.28 -2.24
CA ASN A 49 -17.77 -6.50 -1.84
C ASN A 49 -18.64 -6.28 -3.07
N GLU A 50 -19.24 -7.37 -3.58
CA GLU A 50 -20.06 -7.34 -4.80
C GLU A 50 -19.28 -6.74 -5.98
N ASP A 51 -18.02 -7.17 -6.13
CA ASP A 51 -17.08 -6.72 -7.17
C ASP A 51 -16.61 -5.28 -7.03
N GLU A 52 -16.98 -4.59 -5.96
CA GLU A 52 -16.51 -3.25 -5.70
C GLU A 52 -15.40 -3.27 -4.66
N PRO A 53 -14.27 -2.57 -4.93
CA PRO A 53 -13.17 -2.53 -3.96
C PRO A 53 -13.54 -1.68 -2.76
N GLN A 54 -13.27 -2.25 -1.57
CA GLN A 54 -13.47 -1.55 -0.30
C GLN A 54 -12.12 -1.44 0.38
N TYR A 55 -11.65 -0.23 0.60
CA TYR A 55 -10.36 0.01 1.24
C TYR A 55 -10.49 -0.17 2.74
N LYS A 56 -9.59 -0.95 3.33
CA LYS A 56 -9.60 -1.23 4.75
C LYS A 56 -8.51 -0.47 5.49
N LYS A 57 -7.30 -0.49 4.94
CA LYS A 57 -6.14 0.17 5.57
C LYS A 57 -5.31 0.88 4.52
N ARG A 58 -4.73 2.01 4.92
CA ARG A 58 -3.81 2.77 4.09
C ARG A 58 -2.67 3.27 4.95
N PHE A 59 -1.46 3.28 4.41
CA PHE A 59 -0.35 3.93 5.09
C PHE A 59 0.61 4.53 4.07
N THR A 60 1.29 5.58 4.50
CA THR A 60 2.24 6.29 3.66
C THR A 60 3.63 5.73 3.90
N VAL A 61 4.31 5.40 2.82
CA VAL A 61 5.68 4.87 2.86
C VAL A 61 6.65 6.05 2.75
N PRO A 62 7.71 6.09 3.57
CA PRO A 62 8.72 7.13 3.41
C PRO A 62 9.33 7.12 2.01
N THR A 63 9.56 8.31 1.44
CA THR A 63 10.18 8.45 0.11
C THR A 63 11.70 8.59 0.25
N ASP A 64 12.31 7.65 0.93
CA ASP A 64 13.75 7.60 1.19
C ASP A 64 14.28 6.24 0.77
N ASP A 65 15.38 6.24 0.01
CA ASP A 65 15.95 5.02 -0.54
C ASP A 65 16.29 4.00 0.54
N LYS A 66 16.91 4.46 1.62
CA LYS A 66 17.32 3.56 2.71
C LYS A 66 16.13 2.97 3.44
N ALA A 67 15.08 3.77 3.63
CA ALA A 67 13.87 3.31 4.29
C ALA A 67 13.15 2.27 3.45
N VAL A 68 13.02 2.51 2.15
CA VAL A 68 12.37 1.58 1.23
C VAL A 68 13.17 0.28 1.12
N GLU A 69 14.51 0.37 1.00
CA GLU A 69 15.37 -0.81 0.96
C GLU A 69 15.21 -1.67 2.21
N HIS A 70 15.14 -1.03 3.37
CA HIS A 70 14.96 -1.74 4.63
C HIS A 70 13.62 -2.48 4.65
N ILE A 71 12.56 -1.83 4.21
CA ILE A 71 11.23 -2.45 4.14
C ILE A 71 11.26 -3.66 3.21
N VAL A 72 11.84 -3.50 2.02
CA VAL A 72 11.91 -4.57 1.02
C VAL A 72 12.74 -5.75 1.53
N GLU A 73 13.82 -5.50 2.25
CA GLU A 73 14.68 -6.56 2.78
C GLU A 73 14.06 -7.29 3.96
N GLU A 74 13.46 -6.55 4.88
CA GLU A 74 12.99 -7.12 6.14
C GLU A 74 11.58 -7.69 6.09
N LEU A 75 10.72 -7.15 5.24
CA LEU A 75 9.34 -7.59 5.17
C LEU A 75 9.20 -9.08 4.87
N PRO A 76 9.90 -9.65 3.87
CA PRO A 76 9.83 -11.09 3.62
C PRO A 76 10.35 -11.92 4.79
N LYS A 77 11.40 -11.44 5.46
CA LYS A 77 11.98 -12.14 6.62
C LYS A 77 11.00 -12.19 7.78
N MET A 78 10.33 -11.10 8.05
CA MET A 78 9.33 -11.05 9.13
C MET A 78 8.13 -11.92 8.81
N LEU A 79 7.71 -11.95 7.55
CA LEU A 79 6.63 -12.81 7.10
C LEU A 79 6.97 -14.28 7.33
N GLU A 80 8.20 -14.68 7.00
CA GLU A 80 8.66 -16.05 7.18
C GLU A 80 8.66 -16.43 8.66
N LYS A 81 9.13 -15.54 9.52
CA LYS A 81 9.11 -15.76 10.97
C LYS A 81 7.70 -15.93 11.51
N GLU A 82 6.78 -15.12 11.00
CA GLU A 82 5.37 -15.20 11.42
C GLU A 82 4.74 -16.51 11.01
N LYS A 83 5.02 -16.99 9.80
CA LYS A 83 4.53 -18.27 9.32
C LYS A 83 5.06 -19.42 10.17
N ASN A 84 6.35 -19.39 10.52
CA ASN A 84 6.96 -20.42 11.34
C ASN A 84 6.38 -20.42 12.75
N ALA A 85 6.09 -19.26 13.30
CA ALA A 85 5.47 -19.14 14.62
C ALA A 85 4.06 -19.73 14.64
N GLN A 86 3.32 -19.57 13.54
CA GLN A 86 1.96 -20.09 13.44
C GLN A 86 1.90 -21.60 13.26
N GLU A 87 2.97 -22.18 12.73
CA GLU A 87 3.04 -23.64 12.53
C GLU A 87 3.37 -24.42 13.81
N GLU A 88 3.84 -23.74 14.83
CA GLU A 88 4.10 -24.34 16.14
C GLU A 88 2.82 -24.32 16.98
#